data_15bd1b9b2bbec48c5a3b98dd418c42ee
#
_entry.id   15bd1b9b2bbec48c5a3b98dd418c42ee
#
_cell.length_a   1.000
_cell.length_b   1.000
_cell.length_c   1.000
_cell.angle_alpha   90.00
_cell.angle_beta   90.00
_cell.angle_gamma   90.00
#
_symmetry.space_group_name_H-M   'P 1'
#
loop_
_entity.id
_entity.type
_entity.pdbx_description
1 polymer ?
#
loop_
_entity_poly.entity_id
_entity_poly.type
_entity_poly.pdbx_seq_one_letter_code
_entity_poly.pdbx_strand_id
1 'polypeptide(L)'
;LFAASLFVGYPVLRDGLTGLRGRPSADTMPALAAVAALLQAVVAMLNANAYRSTEGIGLLTGMAALGLFLALVGSRVMLAAVQGGYTLAAEGGEVRGAYRTRDKDLIRALARDLEQKDPWVLLSRPVQTASDDFVEQSLSERASERRARKVACILLAAAVLSGVAFLLFGGGINCAVAAAAAVLCMGAPLSSVLVPGLAALRLERAAA
;
A
#
# COMPACT_ATOMS: atom_id res chain seq x y z
N LEU A 1 12.33 -20.02 -6.02
CA LEU A 1 12.14 -18.59 -6.17
C LEU A 1 11.10 -18.03 -5.17
N PHE A 2 9.87 -18.58 -5.13
CA PHE A 2 8.83 -18.08 -4.21
C PHE A 2 9.24 -18.20 -2.73
N ALA A 3 9.85 -19.29 -2.30
CA ALA A 3 10.38 -19.42 -0.93
C ALA A 3 11.44 -18.35 -0.61
N ALA A 4 12.30 -18.01 -1.56
CA ALA A 4 13.26 -16.92 -1.38
C ALA A 4 12.56 -15.55 -1.25
N SER A 5 11.48 -15.30 -2.03
CA SER A 5 10.71 -14.07 -1.90
C SER A 5 9.99 -13.95 -0.55
N LEU A 6 9.53 -15.06 0.04
CA LEU A 6 8.94 -15.09 1.38
C LEU A 6 9.99 -14.76 2.45
N PHE A 7 11.21 -15.29 2.29
CA PHE A 7 12.30 -15.01 3.23
C PHE A 7 12.72 -13.53 3.19
N VAL A 8 12.92 -12.97 2.00
CA VAL A 8 13.24 -11.54 1.82
C VAL A 8 12.08 -10.66 2.26
N GLY A 9 10.83 -11.07 1.98
CA GLY A 9 9.60 -10.37 2.35
C GLY A 9 9.16 -10.59 3.79
N TYR A 10 9.94 -11.30 4.63
CA TYR A 10 9.56 -11.62 6.01
C TYR A 10 9.11 -10.40 6.84
N PRO A 11 9.76 -9.22 6.79
CA PRO A 11 9.28 -8.05 7.52
C PRO A 11 7.85 -7.66 7.12
N VAL A 12 7.55 -7.62 5.81
CA VAL A 12 6.22 -7.30 5.28
C VAL A 12 5.20 -8.35 5.71
N LEU A 13 5.58 -9.64 5.68
CA LEU A 13 4.71 -10.74 6.13
C LEU A 13 4.38 -10.61 7.62
N ARG A 14 5.39 -10.39 8.45
CA ARG A 14 5.23 -10.24 9.89
C ARG A 14 4.31 -9.05 10.22
N ASP A 15 4.62 -7.88 9.66
CA ASP A 15 3.88 -6.65 9.97
C ASP A 15 2.46 -6.68 9.38
N GLY A 16 2.30 -7.26 8.20
CA GLY A 16 1.00 -7.46 7.58
C GLY A 16 0.10 -8.43 8.34
N LEU A 17 0.64 -9.57 8.82
CA LEU A 17 -0.13 -10.57 9.57
C LEU A 17 -0.42 -10.12 11.01
N THR A 18 0.53 -9.45 11.67
CA THR A 18 0.28 -8.88 13.01
C THR A 18 -0.74 -7.76 12.95
N GLY A 19 -0.74 -6.98 11.86
CA GLY A 19 -1.73 -5.95 11.59
C GLY A 19 -3.17 -6.47 11.52
N LEU A 20 -3.39 -7.72 11.10
CA LEU A 20 -4.74 -8.33 11.08
C LEU A 20 -5.40 -8.39 12.45
N ARG A 21 -4.63 -8.57 13.53
CA ARG A 21 -5.14 -8.63 14.90
C ARG A 21 -5.46 -7.28 15.52
N GLY A 22 -4.90 -6.21 14.97
CA GLY A 22 -5.06 -4.87 15.54
C GLY A 22 -5.52 -3.86 14.48
N ARG A 23 -4.57 -3.29 13.76
CA ARG A 23 -4.84 -2.29 12.73
C ARG A 23 -4.24 -2.75 11.41
N PRO A 24 -5.06 -3.23 10.45
CA PRO A 24 -4.57 -3.59 9.12
C PRO A 24 -3.79 -2.42 8.50
N SER A 25 -2.58 -2.72 8.04
CA SER A 25 -1.67 -1.78 7.37
C SER A 25 -1.70 -1.98 5.84
N ALA A 26 -0.95 -1.18 5.12
CA ALA A 26 -0.76 -1.36 3.68
C ALA A 26 -0.06 -2.69 3.34
N ASP A 27 0.72 -3.25 4.28
CA ASP A 27 1.43 -4.52 4.12
C ASP A 27 0.53 -5.75 4.33
N THR A 28 -0.68 -5.54 4.86
CA THR A 28 -1.64 -6.63 5.12
C THR A 28 -2.04 -7.36 3.85
N MET A 29 -2.30 -6.64 2.75
CA MET A 29 -2.71 -7.27 1.49
C MET A 29 -1.59 -8.10 0.83
N PRO A 30 -0.36 -7.61 0.67
CA PRO A 30 0.75 -8.41 0.18
C PRO A 30 1.02 -9.65 1.04
N ALA A 31 0.89 -9.53 2.37
CA ALA A 31 1.04 -10.65 3.29
C ALA A 31 -0.06 -11.71 3.10
N LEU A 32 -1.32 -11.30 3.00
CA LEU A 32 -2.45 -12.20 2.74
C LEU A 32 -2.34 -12.88 1.37
N ALA A 33 -1.94 -12.13 0.33
CA ALA A 33 -1.70 -12.69 -1.01
C ALA A 33 -0.60 -13.77 -0.98
N ALA A 34 0.48 -13.53 -0.24
CA ALA A 34 1.57 -14.50 -0.11
C ALA A 34 1.12 -15.76 0.63
N VAL A 35 0.35 -15.64 1.71
CA VAL A 35 -0.22 -16.78 2.43
C VAL A 35 -1.21 -17.55 1.55
N ALA A 36 -2.08 -16.87 0.82
CA ALA A 36 -3.05 -17.50 -0.08
C ALA A 36 -2.35 -18.26 -1.23
N ALA A 37 -1.31 -17.66 -1.83
CA ALA A 37 -0.52 -18.32 -2.86
C ALA A 37 0.26 -19.53 -2.31
N LEU A 38 0.74 -19.46 -1.07
CA LEU A 38 1.37 -20.61 -0.39
C LEU A 38 0.36 -21.74 -0.18
N LEU A 39 -0.84 -21.41 0.34
CA LEU A 39 -1.93 -22.39 0.50
C LEU A 39 -2.31 -23.02 -0.83
N GLN A 40 -2.45 -22.22 -1.89
CA GLN A 40 -2.71 -22.72 -3.23
C GLN A 40 -1.60 -23.70 -3.70
N ALA A 41 -0.34 -23.35 -3.48
CA ALA A 41 0.78 -24.23 -3.86
C ALA A 41 0.76 -25.55 -3.08
N VAL A 42 0.45 -25.51 -1.78
CA VAL A 42 0.32 -26.72 -0.95
C VAL A 42 -0.83 -27.59 -1.44
N VAL A 43 -2.02 -27.00 -1.67
CA VAL A 43 -3.19 -27.74 -2.20
C VAL A 43 -2.88 -28.35 -3.57
N ALA A 44 -2.20 -27.61 -4.44
CA ALA A 44 -1.77 -28.12 -5.74
C ALA A 44 -0.77 -29.30 -5.63
N MET A 45 0.13 -29.28 -4.64
CA MET A 45 1.05 -30.38 -4.38
C MET A 45 0.33 -31.63 -3.86
N LEU A 46 -0.62 -31.45 -2.95
CA LEU A 46 -1.40 -32.55 -2.36
C LEU A 46 -2.34 -33.21 -3.39
N ASN A 47 -2.87 -32.43 -4.32
CA ASN A 47 -3.83 -32.86 -5.34
C ASN A 47 -3.26 -32.70 -6.78
N ALA A 48 -2.00 -33.10 -6.99
CA ALA A 48 -1.30 -32.82 -8.25
C ALA A 48 -2.01 -33.35 -9.50
N ASN A 49 -2.64 -34.53 -9.42
CA ASN A 49 -3.38 -35.12 -10.53
C ASN A 49 -4.64 -34.33 -10.88
N ALA A 50 -5.42 -33.96 -9.88
CA ALA A 50 -6.61 -33.15 -10.05
C ALA A 50 -6.27 -31.72 -10.52
N TYR A 51 -5.15 -31.17 -10.05
CA TYR A 51 -4.69 -29.86 -10.45
C TYR A 51 -4.25 -29.82 -11.93
N ARG A 52 -3.56 -30.89 -12.40
CA ARG A 52 -3.14 -31.03 -13.81
C ARG A 52 -4.32 -31.25 -14.76
N SER A 53 -5.39 -31.91 -14.30
CA SER A 53 -6.60 -32.15 -15.11
C SER A 53 -7.49 -30.93 -15.21
N THR A 54 -7.32 -29.93 -14.36
CA THR A 54 -8.12 -28.70 -14.36
C THR A 54 -7.44 -27.67 -15.25
N GLU A 55 -7.92 -27.51 -16.47
CA GLU A 55 -7.39 -26.55 -17.43
C GLU A 55 -7.59 -25.11 -16.92
N GLY A 56 -6.55 -24.29 -17.03
CA GLY A 56 -6.61 -22.85 -16.78
C GLY A 56 -6.26 -22.41 -15.35
N ILE A 57 -5.97 -23.28 -14.39
CA ILE A 57 -5.55 -22.91 -13.05
C ILE A 57 -4.01 -22.77 -12.99
N GLY A 58 -3.52 -21.53 -13.06
CA GLY A 58 -2.12 -21.21 -12.85
C GLY A 58 -1.76 -21.02 -11.38
N LEU A 59 -0.51 -21.29 -11.01
CA LEU A 59 0.03 -20.94 -9.69
C LEU A 59 0.25 -19.43 -9.58
N LEU A 60 -0.33 -18.81 -8.57
CA LEU A 60 -0.27 -17.35 -8.35
C LEU A 60 0.95 -16.91 -7.53
N THR A 61 1.90 -17.82 -7.31
CA THR A 61 3.13 -17.54 -6.55
C THR A 61 3.97 -16.40 -7.12
N GLY A 62 3.99 -16.23 -8.46
CA GLY A 62 4.67 -15.13 -9.13
C GLY A 62 4.02 -13.77 -8.82
N MET A 63 2.69 -13.71 -8.86
CA MET A 63 1.93 -12.49 -8.53
C MET A 63 2.09 -12.11 -7.05
N ALA A 64 2.07 -13.09 -6.16
CA ALA A 64 2.31 -12.88 -4.74
C ALA A 64 3.74 -12.37 -4.47
N ALA A 65 4.75 -12.95 -5.13
CA ALA A 65 6.14 -12.49 -5.04
C ALA A 65 6.29 -11.05 -5.54
N LEU A 66 5.63 -10.68 -6.63
CA LEU A 66 5.61 -9.32 -7.16
C LEU A 66 4.93 -8.36 -6.17
N GLY A 67 3.84 -8.76 -5.54
CA GLY A 67 3.16 -7.98 -4.49
C GLY A 67 4.07 -7.71 -3.29
N LEU A 68 4.80 -8.71 -2.81
CA LEU A 68 5.80 -8.56 -1.74
C LEU A 68 6.95 -7.65 -2.16
N PHE A 69 7.44 -7.79 -3.38
CA PHE A 69 8.50 -6.93 -3.91
C PHE A 69 8.06 -5.47 -3.97
N LEU A 70 6.86 -5.19 -4.50
CA LEU A 70 6.31 -3.83 -4.54
C LEU A 70 6.12 -3.23 -3.15
N ALA A 71 5.69 -4.03 -2.17
CA ALA A 71 5.59 -3.60 -0.78
C ALA A 71 6.95 -3.24 -0.20
N LEU A 72 7.98 -4.08 -0.40
CA LEU A 72 9.35 -3.80 0.06
C LEU A 72 9.93 -2.53 -0.58
N VAL A 73 9.78 -2.37 -1.90
CA VAL A 73 10.22 -1.15 -2.59
C VAL A 73 9.47 0.06 -2.06
N GLY A 74 8.15 -0.03 -1.88
CA GLY A 74 7.32 1.02 -1.32
C GLY A 74 7.78 1.44 0.07
N SER A 75 8.05 0.49 0.95
CA SER A 75 8.55 0.75 2.31
C SER A 75 9.92 1.42 2.30
N ARG A 76 10.83 1.02 1.39
CA ARG A 76 12.14 1.66 1.23
C ARG A 76 12.04 3.09 0.73
N VAL A 77 11.20 3.33 -0.30
CA VAL A 77 10.96 4.67 -0.83
C VAL A 77 10.37 5.59 0.23
N MET A 78 9.45 5.06 1.04
CA MET A 78 8.84 5.80 2.12
C MET A 78 9.84 6.16 3.23
N LEU A 79 10.71 5.21 3.59
CA LEU A 79 11.76 5.45 4.57
C LEU A 79 12.74 6.53 4.06
N ALA A 80 13.13 6.49 2.79
CA ALA A 80 13.98 7.51 2.19
C ALA A 80 13.33 8.91 2.24
N ALA A 81 12.02 9.01 1.95
CA ALA A 81 11.29 10.27 2.05
C ALA A 81 11.21 10.81 3.49
N VAL A 82 11.05 9.91 4.49
CA VAL A 82 11.06 10.32 5.90
C VAL A 82 12.47 10.76 6.35
N GLN A 83 13.51 10.05 5.91
CA GLN A 83 14.90 10.41 6.21
C GLN A 83 15.26 11.77 5.63
N GLY A 84 14.92 12.04 4.37
CA GLY A 84 15.18 13.33 3.76
C GLY A 84 14.39 14.48 4.43
N GLY A 85 13.11 14.24 4.74
CA GLY A 85 12.32 15.20 5.51
C GLY A 85 12.91 15.48 6.89
N TYR A 86 13.51 14.49 7.55
CA TYR A 86 14.20 14.67 8.82
C TYR A 86 15.49 15.49 8.67
N THR A 87 16.30 15.22 7.63
CA THR A 87 17.52 16.01 7.39
C THR A 87 17.20 17.48 7.13
N LEU A 88 16.19 17.76 6.31
CA LEU A 88 15.71 19.13 6.07
C LEU A 88 15.22 19.81 7.37
N ALA A 89 14.53 19.09 8.23
CA ALA A 89 14.07 19.62 9.53
C ALA A 89 15.22 19.82 10.52
N ALA A 90 16.27 18.98 10.47
CA ALA A 90 17.41 19.02 11.38
C ALA A 90 18.48 20.05 10.99
N GLU A 91 18.58 20.43 9.72
CA GLU A 91 19.56 21.41 9.21
C GLU A 91 19.31 22.84 9.71
N GLY A 92 18.27 23.07 10.49
CA GLY A 92 18.06 24.30 11.26
C GLY A 92 17.71 25.54 10.42
N GLY A 93 17.34 25.37 9.15
CA GLY A 93 16.80 26.43 8.31
C GLY A 93 15.40 26.86 8.78
N GLU A 94 14.95 28.06 8.38
CA GLU A 94 13.56 28.48 8.56
C GLU A 94 12.63 27.50 7.85
N VAL A 95 12.11 26.50 8.57
CA VAL A 95 11.12 25.58 8.01
C VAL A 95 9.85 26.34 7.73
N ARG A 96 9.45 26.39 6.47
CA ARG A 96 8.24 27.06 6.02
C ARG A 96 7.16 26.04 5.66
N GLY A 97 6.06 26.06 6.40
CA GLY A 97 4.90 25.24 6.10
C GLY A 97 4.07 25.88 4.97
N ALA A 98 3.73 25.11 3.93
CA ALA A 98 2.80 25.54 2.91
C ALA A 98 1.36 25.20 3.35
N TYR A 99 0.47 26.18 3.36
CA TYR A 99 -0.95 25.98 3.64
C TYR A 99 -1.83 26.62 2.58
N ARG A 100 -2.95 25.98 2.29
CA ARG A 100 -3.94 26.50 1.34
C ARG A 100 -4.76 27.59 2.02
N THR A 101 -4.69 28.81 1.49
CA THR A 101 -5.57 29.88 1.97
C THR A 101 -7.01 29.67 1.53
N ARG A 102 -7.96 30.05 2.39
CA ARG A 102 -9.39 30.10 2.10
C ARG A 102 -9.91 31.53 1.92
N ASP A 103 -9.03 32.51 2.08
CA ASP A 103 -9.37 33.92 1.92
C ASP A 103 -9.58 34.24 0.43
N LYS A 104 -10.84 34.49 0.08
CA LYS A 104 -11.26 34.74 -1.31
C LYS A 104 -10.70 36.06 -1.87
N ASP A 105 -10.50 37.04 -1.02
CA ASP A 105 -10.02 38.36 -1.46
C ASP A 105 -8.52 38.30 -1.74
N LEU A 106 -7.77 37.58 -0.91
CA LEU A 106 -6.36 37.31 -1.13
C LEU A 106 -6.14 36.43 -2.39
N ILE A 107 -6.98 35.41 -2.57
CA ILE A 107 -6.94 34.55 -3.77
C ILE A 107 -7.18 35.39 -5.02
N ARG A 108 -8.19 36.27 -5.03
CA ARG A 108 -8.48 37.17 -6.15
C ARG A 108 -7.34 38.15 -6.43
N ALA A 109 -6.73 38.70 -5.38
CA ALA A 109 -5.61 39.62 -5.53
C ALA A 109 -4.38 38.96 -6.14
N LEU A 110 -4.02 37.74 -5.68
CA LEU A 110 -2.86 37.00 -6.15
C LEU A 110 -3.07 36.29 -7.49
N ALA A 111 -4.32 35.92 -7.79
CA ALA A 111 -4.67 35.22 -9.04
C ALA A 111 -5.23 36.15 -10.13
N ARG A 112 -5.08 37.47 -9.98
CA ARG A 112 -5.68 38.48 -10.86
C ARG A 112 -5.29 38.30 -12.34
N ASP A 113 -4.07 37.82 -12.59
CA ASP A 113 -3.52 37.63 -13.93
C ASP A 113 -3.60 36.17 -14.43
N LEU A 114 -4.27 35.27 -13.65
CA LEU A 114 -4.44 33.88 -14.04
C LEU A 114 -5.83 33.67 -14.64
N GLU A 115 -5.90 33.19 -15.87
CA GLU A 115 -7.16 32.86 -16.58
C GLU A 115 -7.87 31.60 -16.02
N GLN A 116 -7.57 31.18 -14.82
CA GLN A 116 -8.08 29.94 -14.23
C GLN A 116 -9.39 30.18 -13.49
N LYS A 117 -10.43 29.39 -13.80
CA LYS A 117 -11.80 29.56 -13.23
C LYS A 117 -11.88 29.39 -11.72
N ASP A 118 -10.97 28.65 -11.11
CA ASP A 118 -10.97 28.36 -9.65
C ASP A 118 -9.53 28.25 -9.14
N PRO A 119 -8.79 29.39 -9.07
CA PRO A 119 -7.41 29.39 -8.65
C PRO A 119 -7.31 29.08 -7.15
N TRP A 120 -6.34 28.23 -6.80
CA TRP A 120 -5.98 27.98 -5.40
C TRP A 120 -4.57 28.52 -5.13
N VAL A 121 -4.39 29.10 -3.94
CA VAL A 121 -3.13 29.73 -3.56
C VAL A 121 -2.58 29.01 -2.33
N LEU A 122 -1.29 28.67 -2.39
CA LEU A 122 -0.52 28.17 -1.25
C LEU A 122 0.30 29.36 -0.70
N LEU A 123 0.13 29.61 0.58
CA LEU A 123 0.92 30.58 1.31
C LEU A 123 1.98 29.84 2.14
N SER A 124 3.17 30.44 2.21
CA SER A 124 4.25 29.94 3.03
C SER A 124 4.28 30.69 4.37
N ARG A 125 4.30 29.95 5.48
CA ARG A 125 4.39 30.48 6.84
C ARG A 125 5.58 29.86 7.57
N PRO A 126 6.42 30.64 8.28
CA PRO A 126 7.43 30.05 9.13
C PRO A 126 6.78 29.19 10.23
N VAL A 127 7.28 27.98 10.41
CA VAL A 127 6.82 27.03 11.44
C VAL A 127 7.83 27.03 12.58
N GLN A 128 7.40 27.44 13.77
CA GLN A 128 8.31 27.60 14.93
C GLN A 128 8.73 26.29 15.60
N THR A 129 8.09 25.15 15.29
CA THR A 129 8.30 23.88 16.02
C THR A 129 8.31 22.69 15.09
N ALA A 130 9.22 22.68 14.11
CA ALA A 130 9.27 21.58 13.14
C ALA A 130 9.92 20.30 13.68
N SER A 131 10.75 20.36 14.71
CA SER A 131 11.53 19.20 15.17
C SER A 131 10.82 18.35 16.22
N ASP A 132 10.11 18.94 17.16
CA ASP A 132 9.60 18.20 18.32
C ASP A 132 8.45 17.24 17.96
N ASP A 133 7.58 17.64 17.03
CA ASP A 133 6.45 16.81 16.58
C ASP A 133 6.72 16.05 15.27
N PHE A 134 7.89 16.23 14.64
CA PHE A 134 8.18 15.63 13.33
C PHE A 134 8.07 14.11 13.36
N VAL A 135 8.66 13.46 14.36
CA VAL A 135 8.67 12.02 14.51
C VAL A 135 7.25 11.50 14.71
N GLU A 136 6.48 12.15 15.60
CA GLU A 136 5.09 11.78 15.87
C GLU A 136 4.18 11.97 14.66
N GLN A 137 4.33 13.06 13.94
CA GLN A 137 3.58 13.32 12.70
C GLN A 137 3.98 12.38 11.57
N SER A 138 5.27 12.05 11.44
CA SER A 138 5.75 11.11 10.41
C SER A 138 5.28 9.68 10.65
N LEU A 139 5.07 9.30 11.92
CA LEU A 139 4.53 8.01 12.34
C LEU A 139 3.00 8.00 12.43
N SER A 140 2.34 9.15 12.29
CA SER A 140 0.89 9.23 12.32
C SER A 140 0.25 8.49 11.15
N GLU A 141 -0.95 7.92 11.39
CA GLU A 141 -1.68 7.16 10.38
C GLU A 141 -2.03 8.05 9.17
N ARG A 142 -1.45 7.73 8.02
CA ARG A 142 -1.70 8.47 6.77
C ARG A 142 -3.08 8.16 6.19
N ALA A 143 -3.65 9.11 5.47
CA ALA A 143 -4.92 8.92 4.77
C ALA A 143 -4.87 7.75 3.75
N SER A 144 -3.69 7.47 3.18
CA SER A 144 -3.44 6.32 2.30
C SER A 144 -3.58 4.98 3.03
N GLU A 145 -3.06 4.86 4.25
CA GLU A 145 -3.16 3.65 5.07
C GLU A 145 -4.61 3.35 5.47
N ARG A 146 -5.36 4.40 5.81
CA ARG A 146 -6.78 4.27 6.12
C ARG A 146 -7.59 3.78 4.93
N ARG A 147 -7.25 4.23 3.71
CA ARG A 147 -7.86 3.73 2.47
C ARG A 147 -7.43 2.29 2.17
N ALA A 148 -6.14 1.98 2.29
CA ALA A 148 -5.61 0.63 2.09
C ALA A 148 -6.28 -0.38 3.02
N ARG A 149 -6.54 -0.01 4.28
CA ARG A 149 -7.29 -0.83 5.24
C ARG A 149 -8.70 -1.16 4.76
N LYS A 150 -9.45 -0.17 4.29
CA LYS A 150 -10.81 -0.40 3.76
C LYS A 150 -10.79 -1.33 2.56
N VAL A 151 -9.85 -1.10 1.63
CA VAL A 151 -9.67 -1.94 0.44
C VAL A 151 -9.30 -3.36 0.84
N ALA A 152 -8.39 -3.54 1.82
CA ALA A 152 -8.00 -4.86 2.32
C ALA A 152 -9.19 -5.65 2.89
N CYS A 153 -10.04 -5.01 3.69
CA CYS A 153 -11.24 -5.66 4.24
C CYS A 153 -12.22 -6.08 3.14
N ILE A 154 -12.45 -5.22 2.14
CA ILE A 154 -13.34 -5.53 1.01
C ILE A 154 -12.79 -6.69 0.19
N LEU A 155 -11.50 -6.67 -0.14
CA LEU A 155 -10.86 -7.72 -0.94
C LEU A 155 -10.80 -9.04 -0.18
N LEU A 156 -10.60 -9.03 1.14
CA LEU A 156 -10.65 -10.23 1.95
C LEU A 156 -12.05 -10.85 1.93
N ALA A 157 -13.09 -10.04 2.11
CA ALA A 157 -14.46 -10.49 2.00
C ALA A 157 -14.77 -11.06 0.61
N ALA A 158 -14.35 -10.37 -0.45
CA ALA A 158 -14.51 -10.83 -1.83
C ALA A 158 -13.77 -12.15 -2.09
N ALA A 159 -12.56 -12.34 -1.53
CA ALA A 159 -11.80 -13.58 -1.64
C ALA A 159 -12.52 -14.76 -0.97
N VAL A 160 -13.06 -14.55 0.23
CA VAL A 160 -13.85 -15.57 0.94
C VAL A 160 -15.12 -15.91 0.14
N LEU A 161 -15.85 -14.89 -0.31
CA LEU A 161 -17.07 -15.09 -1.09
C LEU A 161 -16.80 -15.82 -2.41
N SER A 162 -15.72 -15.48 -3.12
CA SER A 162 -15.36 -16.19 -4.36
C SER A 162 -14.99 -17.64 -4.09
N GLY A 163 -14.23 -17.93 -3.06
CA GLY A 163 -13.89 -19.31 -2.67
C GLY A 163 -15.13 -20.13 -2.31
N VAL A 164 -16.04 -19.58 -1.50
CA VAL A 164 -17.31 -20.23 -1.14
C VAL A 164 -18.20 -20.45 -2.37
N ALA A 165 -18.29 -19.45 -3.25
CA ALA A 165 -19.08 -19.59 -4.48
C ALA A 165 -18.58 -20.76 -5.34
N PHE A 166 -17.25 -20.87 -5.56
CA PHE A 166 -16.70 -22.01 -6.30
C PHE A 166 -16.95 -23.36 -5.65
N LEU A 167 -16.95 -23.43 -4.32
CA LEU A 167 -17.31 -24.66 -3.60
C LEU A 167 -18.78 -25.03 -3.82
N LEU A 168 -19.69 -24.06 -3.74
CA LEU A 168 -21.13 -24.28 -3.92
C LEU A 168 -21.51 -24.68 -5.35
N PHE A 169 -20.83 -24.11 -6.34
CA PHE A 169 -21.05 -24.42 -7.76
C PHE A 169 -20.31 -25.68 -8.25
N GLY A 170 -19.76 -26.49 -7.35
CA GLY A 170 -19.13 -27.77 -7.68
C GLY A 170 -17.72 -27.67 -8.27
N GLY A 171 -17.05 -26.53 -8.16
CA GLY A 171 -15.70 -26.29 -8.68
C GLY A 171 -14.57 -27.01 -7.94
N GLY A 172 -14.89 -27.67 -6.81
CA GLY A 172 -13.91 -28.36 -5.99
C GLY A 172 -12.96 -27.43 -5.22
N ILE A 173 -12.20 -28.03 -4.29
CA ILE A 173 -11.30 -27.29 -3.39
C ILE A 173 -10.19 -26.56 -4.15
N ASN A 174 -9.65 -27.16 -5.23
CA ASN A 174 -8.58 -26.55 -6.02
C ASN A 174 -9.02 -25.22 -6.66
N CYS A 175 -10.22 -25.21 -7.27
CA CYS A 175 -10.77 -24.00 -7.88
C CYS A 175 -11.12 -22.95 -6.83
N ALA A 176 -11.68 -23.34 -5.70
CA ALA A 176 -12.05 -22.44 -4.61
C ALA A 176 -10.83 -21.71 -4.04
N VAL A 177 -9.77 -22.47 -3.73
CA VAL A 177 -8.51 -21.88 -3.21
C VAL A 177 -7.83 -21.01 -4.26
N ALA A 178 -7.83 -21.43 -5.53
CA ALA A 178 -7.28 -20.65 -6.63
C ALA A 178 -8.03 -19.33 -6.83
N ALA A 179 -9.37 -19.34 -6.78
CA ALA A 179 -10.20 -18.15 -6.91
C ALA A 179 -9.96 -17.16 -5.77
N ALA A 180 -9.93 -17.65 -4.53
CA ALA A 180 -9.63 -16.81 -3.37
C ALA A 180 -8.21 -16.21 -3.45
N ALA A 181 -7.21 -17.01 -3.83
CA ALA A 181 -5.84 -16.56 -4.03
C ALA A 181 -5.74 -15.53 -5.17
N ALA A 182 -6.50 -15.69 -6.26
CA ALA A 182 -6.51 -14.76 -7.38
C ALA A 182 -6.99 -13.36 -6.94
N VAL A 183 -8.10 -13.29 -6.20
CA VAL A 183 -8.62 -12.02 -5.68
C VAL A 183 -7.60 -11.31 -4.80
N LEU A 184 -6.94 -12.03 -3.88
CA LEU A 184 -5.94 -11.45 -2.98
C LEU A 184 -4.67 -11.03 -3.72
N CYS A 185 -4.18 -11.85 -4.65
CA CYS A 185 -2.98 -11.55 -5.43
C CYS A 185 -3.18 -10.37 -6.38
N MET A 186 -4.35 -10.22 -6.97
CA MET A 186 -4.71 -9.05 -7.80
C MET A 186 -4.86 -7.77 -6.96
N GLY A 187 -5.31 -7.90 -5.72
CA GLY A 187 -5.45 -6.78 -4.79
C GLY A 187 -4.14 -6.29 -4.17
N ALA A 188 -3.13 -7.13 -4.07
CA ALA A 188 -1.86 -6.79 -3.42
C ALA A 188 -1.13 -5.58 -4.04
N PRO A 189 -0.98 -5.44 -5.37
CA PRO A 189 -0.34 -4.27 -5.98
C PRO A 189 -1.13 -2.97 -5.76
N LEU A 190 -2.47 -3.06 -5.68
CA LEU A 190 -3.35 -1.88 -5.50
C LEU A 190 -3.22 -1.25 -4.11
N SER A 191 -2.85 -2.03 -3.10
CA SER A 191 -2.66 -1.57 -1.73
C SER A 191 -1.24 -1.12 -1.41
N SER A 192 -0.32 -1.22 -2.38
CA SER A 192 1.11 -0.97 -2.15
C SER A 192 1.39 0.47 -1.70
N VAL A 193 2.33 0.61 -0.77
CA VAL A 193 2.85 1.89 -0.27
C VAL A 193 3.67 2.64 -1.34
N LEU A 194 3.91 2.02 -2.49
CA LEU A 194 4.77 2.55 -3.54
C LEU A 194 4.28 3.91 -4.06
N VAL A 195 2.99 4.03 -4.39
CA VAL A 195 2.43 5.27 -4.96
C VAL A 195 2.52 6.46 -3.99
N PRO A 196 2.05 6.35 -2.72
CA PRO A 196 2.21 7.42 -1.77
C PRO A 196 3.68 7.68 -1.40
N GLY A 197 4.54 6.66 -1.40
CA GLY A 197 5.97 6.81 -1.18
C GLY A 197 6.66 7.63 -2.27
N LEU A 198 6.38 7.35 -3.54
CA LEU A 198 6.89 8.12 -4.67
C LEU A 198 6.40 9.57 -4.66
N ALA A 199 5.14 9.81 -4.28
CA ALA A 199 4.61 11.16 -4.16
C ALA A 199 5.32 11.93 -3.04
N ALA A 200 5.55 11.31 -1.89
CA ALA A 200 6.28 11.91 -0.77
C ALA A 200 7.74 12.26 -1.16
N LEU A 201 8.44 11.34 -1.82
CA LEU A 201 9.81 11.55 -2.28
C LEU A 201 9.92 12.69 -3.32
N ARG A 202 8.93 12.81 -4.21
CA ARG A 202 8.88 13.92 -5.18
C ARG A 202 8.65 15.27 -4.50
N LEU A 203 7.78 15.33 -3.50
CA LEU A 203 7.53 16.55 -2.72
C LEU A 203 8.78 16.98 -1.97
N GLU A 204 9.48 16.03 -1.36
CA GLU A 204 10.74 16.29 -0.67
C GLU A 204 11.80 16.88 -1.62
N ARG A 205 12.04 16.23 -2.77
CA ARG A 205 12.99 16.72 -3.79
C ARG A 205 12.63 18.08 -4.37
N ALA A 206 11.35 18.45 -4.36
CA ALA A 206 10.91 19.77 -4.80
C ALA A 206 11.06 20.83 -3.69
N ALA A 207 11.22 20.43 -2.43
CA ALA A 207 11.41 21.30 -1.28
C ALA A 207 12.90 21.55 -0.95
N ALA A 208 13.79 20.63 -1.38
CA ALA A 208 15.24 20.76 -1.26
C ALA A 208 15.84 21.61 -2.39
#